data_28053b74f2ed274514c15f819dedcff9
#
_entry.id   28053b74f2ed274514c15f819dedcff9
#
_cell.length_a   1.000
_cell.length_b   1.000
_cell.length_c   1.000
_cell.angle_alpha   90.00
_cell.angle_beta   90.00
_cell.angle_gamma   90.00
#
_symmetry.space_group_name_H-M   'P 1'
#
loop_
_entity.id
_entity.type
_entity.pdbx_description
1 polymer ?
#
loop_
_entity_poly.entity_id
_entity_poly.type
_entity_poly.pdbx_seq_one_letter_code
_entity_poly.pdbx_strand_id
1 'polypeptide(L)'
;MENLNWSELGFGYIKTDYNIRCYYRNGKWGELEVCSSEILNIHMASTCLHYGQESFEGLKAFRGKDGKIRVFRMDENAKRMQSSSRGIKMAELPVEMFEEAVRKVVKLNERFVPPYESGAALYIRPLMLGLGQQVGVKPAPEYMFVVFVTPVGPYFKGGFQPSKVCIMREYDRAAPNGTGTIKVGGNYAASLVAGEIAHEKGYAAVLYLDPKEKKYLDECGPANFFGIRGNSYITPQSHSILPSITNKSLQQLAEDMGLTVERRPIPFEEIATFDEAAECGTAAVIAPISQIDDLDENKSYVIAKNGKPGPVCESLYNKLRAIQYGDEPDNYGWVTIIE
;
A
#
# COMPACT_ATOMS: atom_id res chain seq x y z
N MET A 1 25.71 -15.95 -0.10
CA MET A 1 24.65 -15.20 0.57
C MET A 1 24.93 -15.27 2.04
N GLU A 2 25.19 -14.13 2.68
CA GLU A 2 25.13 -14.07 4.13
C GLU A 2 23.76 -14.54 4.57
N ASN A 3 23.68 -15.29 5.66
CA ASN A 3 22.45 -15.82 6.22
C ASN A 3 21.51 -14.65 6.62
N LEU A 4 20.63 -14.23 5.71
CA LEU A 4 19.59 -13.28 6.04
C LEU A 4 18.66 -13.91 7.08
N ASN A 5 18.56 -13.29 8.24
CA ASN A 5 17.55 -13.67 9.22
C ASN A 5 16.20 -13.06 8.78
N TRP A 6 15.45 -13.81 7.98
CA TRP A 6 14.22 -13.36 7.34
C TRP A 6 13.17 -12.86 8.33
N SER A 7 13.07 -13.45 9.50
CA SER A 7 12.09 -13.07 10.53
C SER A 7 12.43 -11.75 11.24
N GLU A 8 13.70 -11.35 11.22
CA GLU A 8 14.18 -10.12 11.85
C GLU A 8 14.26 -8.93 10.89
N LEU A 9 14.02 -9.13 9.59
CA LEU A 9 14.04 -8.06 8.63
C LEU A 9 12.99 -6.98 8.98
N GLY A 10 13.37 -5.73 8.80
CA GLY A 10 12.47 -4.60 8.81
C GLY A 10 11.93 -4.30 7.41
N PHE A 11 11.49 -3.06 7.21
CA PHE A 11 11.06 -2.52 5.91
C PHE A 11 12.17 -1.67 5.25
N GLY A 12 13.43 -1.89 5.61
CA GLY A 12 14.60 -1.24 5.02
C GLY A 12 14.96 -1.82 3.66
N TYR A 13 15.69 -1.04 2.86
CA TYR A 13 16.19 -1.49 1.57
C TYR A 13 17.34 -2.49 1.75
N ILE A 14 17.21 -3.63 1.09
CA ILE A 14 18.28 -4.63 0.95
C ILE A 14 18.53 -4.81 -0.55
N LYS A 15 19.80 -4.70 -0.94
CA LYS A 15 20.21 -4.87 -2.32
C LYS A 15 19.88 -6.26 -2.84
N THR A 16 19.32 -6.29 -4.05
CA THR A 16 19.07 -7.50 -4.84
C THR A 16 19.87 -7.47 -6.13
N ASP A 17 19.77 -8.53 -6.96
CA ASP A 17 20.64 -8.67 -8.11
C ASP A 17 20.26 -7.75 -9.28
N TYR A 18 18.95 -7.62 -9.55
CA TYR A 18 18.45 -6.96 -10.76
C TYR A 18 17.22 -6.08 -10.47
N ASN A 19 17.09 -5.06 -11.30
CA ASN A 19 15.87 -4.28 -11.49
C ASN A 19 15.51 -4.26 -12.97
N ILE A 20 14.28 -3.88 -13.29
CA ILE A 20 13.80 -3.74 -14.66
C ILE A 20 13.54 -2.27 -14.92
N ARG A 21 13.98 -1.77 -16.08
CA ARG A 21 13.75 -0.40 -16.53
C ARG A 21 13.10 -0.37 -17.89
N CYS A 22 12.29 0.64 -18.13
CA CYS A 22 11.70 0.93 -19.43
C CYS A 22 11.55 2.43 -19.59
N TYR A 23 11.77 2.94 -20.79
CA TYR A 23 11.72 4.37 -21.08
C TYR A 23 10.61 4.69 -22.07
N TYR A 24 9.87 5.77 -21.77
CA TYR A 24 8.95 6.38 -22.71
C TYR A 24 9.64 7.56 -23.38
N ARG A 25 9.84 7.46 -24.71
CA ARG A 25 10.51 8.46 -25.53
C ARG A 25 9.84 8.54 -26.88
N ASN A 26 9.79 9.72 -27.47
CA ASN A 26 9.21 9.93 -28.80
C ASN A 26 7.77 9.36 -28.92
N GLY A 27 6.97 9.49 -27.87
CA GLY A 27 5.57 9.08 -27.85
C GLY A 27 5.31 7.58 -27.68
N LYS A 28 6.31 6.77 -27.34
CA LYS A 28 6.17 5.31 -27.17
C LYS A 28 7.05 4.75 -26.05
N TRP A 29 6.60 3.65 -25.46
CA TRP A 29 7.38 2.82 -24.55
C TRP A 29 8.41 2.01 -25.35
N GLY A 30 9.61 1.88 -24.78
CA GLY A 30 10.67 1.00 -25.26
C GLY A 30 10.54 -0.42 -24.71
N GLU A 31 11.62 -1.18 -24.79
CA GLU A 31 11.69 -2.55 -24.25
C GLU A 31 11.99 -2.56 -22.73
N LEU A 32 11.72 -3.68 -22.09
CA LEU A 32 12.05 -3.93 -20.68
C LEU A 32 13.53 -4.35 -20.56
N GLU A 33 14.35 -3.45 -20.05
CA GLU A 33 15.78 -3.63 -19.85
C GLU A 33 16.09 -4.24 -18.48
N VAL A 34 16.93 -5.26 -18.41
CA VAL A 34 17.45 -5.84 -17.16
C VAL A 34 18.69 -5.06 -16.74
N CYS A 35 18.68 -4.53 -15.53
CA CYS A 35 19.78 -3.73 -14.98
C CYS A 35 20.20 -4.25 -13.60
N SER A 36 21.52 -4.24 -13.33
CA SER A 36 22.09 -4.58 -12.02
C SER A 36 22.47 -3.36 -11.18
N SER A 37 22.53 -2.17 -11.80
CA SER A 37 22.84 -0.93 -11.09
C SER A 37 21.66 -0.44 -10.27
N GLU A 38 21.91 -0.08 -9.01
CA GLU A 38 20.93 0.55 -8.10
C GLU A 38 20.77 2.06 -8.34
N ILE A 39 21.67 2.63 -9.15
CA ILE A 39 21.72 4.07 -9.38
C ILE A 39 20.95 4.41 -10.65
N LEU A 40 20.09 5.42 -10.55
CA LEU A 40 19.40 6.02 -11.69
C LEU A 40 20.11 7.31 -12.08
N ASN A 41 20.55 7.39 -13.36
CA ASN A 41 21.12 8.61 -13.91
C ASN A 41 19.99 9.45 -14.49
N ILE A 42 19.56 10.47 -13.75
CA ILE A 42 18.52 11.41 -14.17
C ILE A 42 19.06 12.83 -14.21
N HIS A 43 18.57 13.63 -15.15
CA HIS A 43 19.01 15.01 -15.30
C HIS A 43 18.48 15.87 -14.14
N MET A 44 19.27 16.81 -13.65
CA MET A 44 18.90 17.68 -12.52
C MET A 44 17.62 18.50 -12.75
N ALA A 45 17.25 18.77 -13.98
CA ALA A 45 16.00 19.46 -14.35
C ALA A 45 14.83 18.49 -14.67
N SER A 46 14.87 17.25 -14.18
CA SER A 46 13.77 16.30 -14.33
C SER A 46 12.57 16.70 -13.49
N THR A 47 11.35 16.60 -14.04
CA THR A 47 10.12 17.04 -13.36
C THR A 47 9.81 16.26 -12.08
N CYS A 48 10.26 15.03 -11.97
CA CYS A 48 10.13 14.25 -10.74
C CYS A 48 10.88 14.87 -9.56
N LEU A 49 12.01 15.55 -9.81
CA LEU A 49 12.82 16.19 -8.75
C LEU A 49 12.25 17.54 -8.30
N HIS A 50 11.63 18.29 -9.21
CA HIS A 50 11.16 19.66 -8.95
C HIS A 50 9.68 19.72 -8.57
N TYR A 51 8.86 18.90 -9.24
CA TYR A 51 7.40 19.01 -9.17
C TYR A 51 6.74 17.74 -8.65
N GLY A 52 7.53 16.77 -8.20
CA GLY A 52 7.00 15.50 -7.72
C GLY A 52 6.18 14.75 -8.78
N GLN A 53 6.50 14.96 -10.10
CA GLN A 53 5.82 14.22 -11.16
C GLN A 53 6.35 12.78 -11.20
N GLU A 54 5.89 12.00 -10.22
CA GLU A 54 6.20 10.58 -10.04
C GLU A 54 5.00 9.86 -9.44
N SER A 55 4.91 8.56 -9.69
CA SER A 55 3.94 7.68 -9.06
C SER A 55 4.58 6.33 -8.76
N PHE A 56 4.05 5.62 -7.77
CA PHE A 56 4.63 4.34 -7.38
C PHE A 56 3.55 3.32 -7.00
N GLU A 57 3.95 2.06 -6.98
CA GLU A 57 3.13 0.96 -6.51
C GLU A 57 3.85 0.12 -5.47
N GLY A 58 3.11 -0.75 -4.82
CA GLY A 58 3.65 -1.67 -3.85
C GLY A 58 2.89 -2.99 -3.89
N LEU A 59 3.64 -4.05 -4.19
CA LEU A 59 3.15 -5.43 -4.23
C LEU A 59 4.06 -6.31 -3.37
N LYS A 60 3.63 -7.56 -3.18
CA LYS A 60 4.45 -8.59 -2.53
C LYS A 60 4.42 -9.88 -3.33
N ALA A 61 5.57 -10.55 -3.39
CA ALA A 61 5.67 -11.93 -3.81
C ALA A 61 5.87 -12.83 -2.59
N PHE A 62 5.14 -13.94 -2.57
CA PHE A 62 5.11 -14.91 -1.47
C PHE A 62 5.53 -16.29 -1.98
N ARG A 63 6.33 -17.00 -1.20
CA ARG A 63 6.63 -18.42 -1.44
C ARG A 63 5.64 -19.28 -0.67
N GLY A 64 4.89 -20.10 -1.36
CA GLY A 64 3.96 -21.05 -0.73
C GLY A 64 4.67 -22.31 -0.24
N LYS A 65 3.97 -23.15 0.52
CA LYS A 65 4.44 -24.48 0.98
C LYS A 65 4.82 -25.40 -0.18
N ASP A 66 4.18 -25.24 -1.33
CA ASP A 66 4.48 -25.97 -2.56
C ASP A 66 5.71 -25.44 -3.31
N GLY A 67 6.43 -24.48 -2.74
CA GLY A 67 7.60 -23.84 -3.32
C GLY A 67 7.30 -22.81 -4.41
N LYS A 68 6.07 -22.71 -4.89
CA LYS A 68 5.69 -21.74 -5.94
C LYS A 68 5.69 -20.31 -5.41
N ILE A 69 6.08 -19.39 -6.27
CA ILE A 69 6.06 -17.95 -5.98
C ILE A 69 4.77 -17.35 -6.52
N ARG A 70 4.11 -16.56 -5.70
CA ARG A 70 2.81 -15.95 -5.97
C ARG A 70 2.87 -14.43 -5.81
N VAL A 71 2.30 -13.71 -6.77
CA VAL A 71 2.06 -12.27 -6.68
C VAL A 71 0.57 -12.00 -6.65
N PHE A 72 0.12 -11.18 -5.70
CA PHE A 72 -1.29 -10.91 -5.46
C PHE A 72 -1.78 -9.69 -6.22
N ARG A 73 -2.81 -9.84 -7.07
CA ARG A 73 -3.56 -8.79 -7.80
C ARG A 73 -2.69 -7.75 -8.52
N MET A 74 -1.64 -8.19 -9.19
CA MET A 74 -0.73 -7.27 -9.89
C MET A 74 -1.40 -6.50 -11.04
N ASP A 75 -2.45 -7.04 -11.65
CA ASP A 75 -3.28 -6.38 -12.64
C ASP A 75 -3.97 -5.13 -12.08
N GLU A 76 -4.48 -5.20 -10.84
CA GLU A 76 -5.09 -4.05 -10.18
C GLU A 76 -4.05 -2.98 -9.82
N ASN A 77 -2.82 -3.37 -9.46
CA ASN A 77 -1.71 -2.44 -9.28
C ASN A 77 -1.35 -1.74 -10.59
N ALA A 78 -1.30 -2.49 -11.71
CA ALA A 78 -1.06 -1.92 -13.04
C ALA A 78 -2.12 -0.88 -13.42
N LYS A 79 -3.40 -1.22 -13.27
CA LYS A 79 -4.54 -0.31 -13.53
C LYS A 79 -4.50 0.93 -12.64
N ARG A 80 -4.10 0.76 -11.35
CA ARG A 80 -3.99 1.89 -10.42
C ARG A 80 -2.80 2.78 -10.76
N MET A 81 -1.67 2.23 -11.20
CA MET A 81 -0.55 3.03 -11.72
C MET A 81 -0.96 3.84 -12.96
N GLN A 82 -1.75 3.29 -13.88
CA GLN A 82 -2.33 4.04 -14.99
C GLN A 82 -3.23 5.18 -14.49
N SER A 83 -4.08 4.92 -13.50
CA SER A 83 -4.93 5.96 -12.90
C SER A 83 -4.08 7.08 -12.27
N SER A 84 -3.01 6.72 -11.54
CA SER A 84 -2.07 7.69 -10.98
C SER A 84 -1.37 8.50 -12.07
N SER A 85 -0.91 7.84 -13.12
CA SER A 85 -0.25 8.49 -14.27
C SER A 85 -1.19 9.50 -14.95
N ARG A 86 -2.45 9.15 -15.19
CA ARG A 86 -3.45 10.08 -15.72
C ARG A 86 -3.65 11.30 -14.82
N GLY A 87 -3.69 11.08 -13.50
CA GLY A 87 -3.93 12.13 -12.51
C GLY A 87 -2.86 13.23 -12.47
N ILE A 88 -1.62 12.90 -12.85
CA ILE A 88 -0.50 13.85 -12.91
C ILE A 88 0.09 13.99 -14.33
N LYS A 89 -0.72 13.66 -15.36
CA LYS A 89 -0.37 13.85 -16.78
C LYS A 89 0.92 13.14 -17.21
N MET A 90 1.14 11.92 -16.75
CA MET A 90 2.21 11.04 -17.22
C MET A 90 1.70 10.08 -18.30
N ALA A 91 2.61 9.52 -19.10
CA ALA A 91 2.28 8.45 -20.01
C ALA A 91 1.86 7.19 -19.25
N GLU A 92 0.78 6.55 -19.70
CA GLU A 92 0.31 5.30 -19.11
C GLU A 92 1.17 4.13 -19.59
N LEU A 93 1.63 3.31 -18.65
CA LEU A 93 2.29 2.06 -18.99
C LEU A 93 1.21 1.00 -19.30
N PRO A 94 1.31 0.23 -20.40
CA PRO A 94 0.40 -0.88 -20.66
C PRO A 94 0.37 -1.90 -19.51
N VAL A 95 -0.81 -2.43 -19.21
CA VAL A 95 -0.99 -3.41 -18.10
C VAL A 95 -0.09 -4.62 -18.30
N GLU A 96 -0.04 -5.14 -19.53
CA GLU A 96 0.75 -6.32 -19.91
C GLU A 96 2.24 -6.08 -19.70
N MET A 97 2.73 -4.86 -20.00
CA MET A 97 4.13 -4.48 -19.78
C MET A 97 4.47 -4.36 -18.29
N PHE A 98 3.55 -3.83 -17.48
CA PHE A 98 3.71 -3.80 -16.03
C PHE A 98 3.80 -5.23 -15.47
N GLU A 99 2.88 -6.10 -15.86
CA GLU A 99 2.87 -7.50 -15.40
C GLU A 99 4.12 -8.27 -15.83
N GLU A 100 4.55 -8.11 -17.09
CA GLU A 100 5.78 -8.71 -17.58
C GLU A 100 7.01 -8.25 -16.78
N ALA A 101 7.11 -6.95 -16.49
CA ALA A 101 8.20 -6.40 -15.70
C ALA A 101 8.20 -6.97 -14.27
N VAL A 102 7.01 -7.11 -13.64
CA VAL A 102 6.88 -7.71 -12.30
C VAL A 102 7.28 -9.18 -12.32
N ARG A 103 6.80 -9.98 -13.28
CA ARG A 103 7.19 -11.39 -13.42
C ARG A 103 8.71 -11.52 -13.58
N LYS A 104 9.28 -10.72 -14.48
CA LYS A 104 10.71 -10.74 -14.82
C LYS A 104 11.58 -10.36 -13.63
N VAL A 105 11.25 -9.29 -12.90
CA VAL A 105 12.04 -8.86 -11.74
C VAL A 105 11.98 -9.86 -10.60
N VAL A 106 10.82 -10.47 -10.34
CA VAL A 106 10.68 -11.51 -9.29
C VAL A 106 11.45 -12.76 -9.67
N LYS A 107 11.33 -13.22 -10.91
CA LYS A 107 12.06 -14.42 -11.38
C LYS A 107 13.57 -14.24 -11.32
N LEU A 108 14.09 -13.11 -11.78
CA LEU A 108 15.53 -12.80 -11.75
C LEU A 108 16.09 -12.68 -10.33
N ASN A 109 15.24 -12.38 -9.34
CA ASN A 109 15.59 -12.26 -7.93
C ASN A 109 14.97 -13.35 -7.06
N GLU A 110 14.64 -14.50 -7.63
CA GLU A 110 13.94 -15.60 -6.95
C GLU A 110 14.59 -16.03 -5.64
N ARG A 111 15.94 -15.98 -5.57
CA ARG A 111 16.72 -16.34 -4.37
C ARG A 111 16.45 -15.43 -3.17
N PHE A 112 15.88 -14.23 -3.40
CA PHE A 112 15.50 -13.26 -2.37
C PHE A 112 14.04 -13.39 -1.94
N VAL A 113 13.25 -14.27 -2.55
CA VAL A 113 11.90 -14.57 -2.07
C VAL A 113 12.01 -15.39 -0.80
N PRO A 114 11.61 -14.86 0.37
CA PRO A 114 11.77 -15.53 1.64
C PRO A 114 11.08 -16.90 1.67
N PRO A 115 11.59 -17.84 2.49
CA PRO A 115 10.92 -19.12 2.68
C PRO A 115 9.57 -18.96 3.38
N TYR A 116 8.65 -19.88 3.14
CA TYR A 116 7.27 -19.84 3.64
C TYR A 116 7.20 -19.64 5.16
N GLU A 117 8.00 -20.37 5.91
CA GLU A 117 7.98 -20.42 7.38
C GLU A 117 8.41 -19.10 8.04
N SER A 118 9.07 -18.22 7.29
CA SER A 118 9.58 -16.95 7.83
C SER A 118 8.49 -15.90 8.05
N GLY A 119 7.32 -16.05 7.42
CA GLY A 119 6.27 -15.03 7.39
C GLY A 119 6.65 -13.73 6.65
N ALA A 120 7.89 -13.67 6.12
CA ALA A 120 8.44 -12.58 5.33
C ALA A 120 7.96 -12.64 3.86
N ALA A 121 8.25 -11.60 3.08
CA ALA A 121 7.86 -11.53 1.68
C ALA A 121 8.92 -10.77 0.86
N LEU A 122 8.92 -10.95 -0.46
CA LEU A 122 9.65 -10.08 -1.36
C LEU A 122 8.75 -8.88 -1.72
N TYR A 123 9.12 -7.69 -1.27
CA TYR A 123 8.42 -6.47 -1.62
C TYR A 123 8.83 -6.00 -3.01
N ILE A 124 7.86 -5.65 -3.84
CA ILE A 124 8.05 -5.20 -5.22
C ILE A 124 7.65 -3.73 -5.26
N ARG A 125 8.56 -2.87 -5.77
CA ARG A 125 8.36 -1.43 -5.90
C ARG A 125 8.43 -1.01 -7.37
N PRO A 126 7.29 -0.95 -8.08
CA PRO A 126 7.18 -0.22 -9.34
C PRO A 126 7.19 1.29 -9.06
N LEU A 127 7.94 2.03 -9.88
CA LEU A 127 8.11 3.47 -9.80
C LEU A 127 8.08 4.08 -11.20
N MET A 128 7.32 5.15 -11.39
CA MET A 128 7.23 5.92 -12.62
C MET A 128 7.76 7.33 -12.38
N LEU A 129 8.73 7.77 -13.18
CA LEU A 129 9.41 9.05 -13.02
C LEU A 129 9.25 9.93 -14.27
N GLY A 130 8.88 11.18 -14.09
CA GLY A 130 8.97 12.20 -15.13
C GLY A 130 10.42 12.66 -15.33
N LEU A 131 10.92 12.52 -16.54
CA LEU A 131 12.28 12.83 -16.92
C LEU A 131 12.37 14.05 -17.84
N GLY A 132 13.56 14.27 -18.39
CA GLY A 132 13.86 15.31 -19.37
C GLY A 132 14.50 16.55 -18.74
N GLN A 133 14.67 17.58 -19.56
CA GLN A 133 15.32 18.83 -19.16
C GLN A 133 14.27 19.95 -19.22
N GLN A 134 13.65 20.23 -18.06
CA GLN A 134 12.52 21.15 -18.03
C GLN A 134 12.44 21.90 -16.69
N VAL A 135 12.32 23.24 -16.79
CA VAL A 135 12.11 24.11 -15.61
C VAL A 135 10.66 24.61 -15.53
N GLY A 136 9.99 24.79 -16.66
CA GLY A 136 8.59 25.24 -16.67
C GLY A 136 7.64 24.15 -16.19
N VAL A 137 6.56 24.52 -15.47
CA VAL A 137 5.54 23.60 -14.97
C VAL A 137 4.67 23.08 -16.10
N LYS A 138 5.00 21.93 -16.63
CA LYS A 138 4.27 21.17 -17.66
C LYS A 138 4.66 19.68 -17.59
N PRO A 139 3.88 18.77 -18.20
CA PRO A 139 4.23 17.35 -18.23
C PRO A 139 5.63 17.09 -18.79
N ALA A 140 6.31 16.10 -18.24
CA ALA A 140 7.64 15.69 -18.72
C ALA A 140 7.58 15.26 -20.20
N PRO A 141 8.65 15.49 -20.97
CA PRO A 141 8.73 15.00 -22.36
C PRO A 141 9.06 13.51 -22.43
N GLU A 142 9.63 12.94 -21.37
CA GLU A 142 10.05 11.55 -21.27
C GLU A 142 9.68 10.99 -19.89
N TYR A 143 9.53 9.66 -19.82
CA TYR A 143 9.29 8.97 -18.54
C TYR A 143 10.17 7.73 -18.43
N MET A 144 10.45 7.33 -17.20
CA MET A 144 11.09 6.06 -16.89
C MET A 144 10.19 5.26 -15.95
N PHE A 145 9.87 4.05 -16.34
CA PHE A 145 9.36 3.03 -15.45
C PHE A 145 10.51 2.21 -14.91
N VAL A 146 10.58 2.02 -13.62
CA VAL A 146 11.54 1.12 -12.98
C VAL A 146 10.82 0.24 -11.96
N VAL A 147 11.15 -1.03 -11.93
CA VAL A 147 10.67 -1.94 -10.88
C VAL A 147 11.85 -2.65 -10.23
N PHE A 148 11.93 -2.56 -8.93
CA PHE A 148 12.94 -3.25 -8.12
C PHE A 148 12.27 -4.01 -6.97
N VAL A 149 13.02 -4.89 -6.33
CA VAL A 149 12.54 -5.73 -5.25
C VAL A 149 13.45 -5.64 -4.04
N THR A 150 12.91 -5.88 -2.86
CA THR A 150 13.67 -6.00 -1.61
C THR A 150 12.97 -6.97 -0.68
N PRO A 151 13.66 -7.90 -0.01
CA PRO A 151 13.03 -8.75 0.99
C PRO A 151 12.66 -7.92 2.22
N VAL A 152 11.47 -8.17 2.77
CA VAL A 152 10.94 -7.51 3.97
C VAL A 152 10.45 -8.57 4.95
N GLY A 153 10.65 -8.31 6.24
CA GLY A 153 10.19 -9.19 7.29
C GLY A 153 8.67 -9.18 7.50
N PRO A 154 8.19 -10.00 8.43
CA PRO A 154 6.79 -9.94 8.84
C PRO A 154 6.47 -8.56 9.43
N TYR A 155 5.29 -8.04 9.11
CA TYR A 155 4.88 -6.72 9.60
C TYR A 155 4.76 -6.70 11.13
N PHE A 156 4.22 -7.75 11.71
CA PHE A 156 4.09 -7.91 13.16
C PHE A 156 5.19 -8.80 13.71
N LYS A 157 6.22 -8.22 14.32
CA LYS A 157 7.29 -8.98 14.98
C LYS A 157 6.81 -9.70 16.27
N GLY A 158 5.77 -9.17 16.91
CA GLY A 158 5.16 -9.72 18.14
C GLY A 158 3.86 -10.50 17.92
N GLY A 159 3.54 -10.88 16.66
CA GLY A 159 2.26 -11.48 16.29
C GLY A 159 1.19 -10.43 15.95
N PHE A 160 0.00 -10.90 15.55
CA PHE A 160 -1.13 -10.07 15.15
C PHE A 160 -1.72 -9.36 16.37
N GLN A 161 -1.24 -8.14 16.69
CA GLN A 161 -1.59 -7.36 17.87
C GLN A 161 -2.16 -5.99 17.48
N PRO A 162 -3.16 -5.47 18.20
CA PRO A 162 -3.74 -4.18 17.93
C PRO A 162 -2.85 -3.03 18.41
N SER A 163 -2.83 -1.93 17.64
CA SER A 163 -2.08 -0.72 17.92
C SER A 163 -3.01 0.47 18.23
N LYS A 164 -2.43 1.56 18.74
CA LYS A 164 -3.14 2.83 18.92
C LYS A 164 -2.90 3.73 17.73
N VAL A 165 -3.93 4.45 17.32
CA VAL A 165 -3.84 5.53 16.34
C VAL A 165 -4.41 6.82 16.91
N CYS A 166 -4.04 7.97 16.31
CA CYS A 166 -4.57 9.25 16.76
C CYS A 166 -5.22 10.04 15.63
N ILE A 167 -6.11 10.96 15.99
CA ILE A 167 -6.66 12.00 15.11
C ILE A 167 -5.98 13.32 15.46
N MET A 168 -5.51 14.04 14.44
CA MET A 168 -4.98 15.40 14.53
C MET A 168 -5.62 16.23 13.43
N ARG A 169 -6.45 17.22 13.82
CA ARG A 169 -7.27 18.00 12.86
C ARG A 169 -6.48 19.06 12.11
N GLU A 170 -5.31 19.43 12.64
CA GLU A 170 -4.41 20.42 12.04
C GLU A 170 -3.83 19.93 10.69
N TYR A 171 -3.76 18.61 10.49
CA TYR A 171 -3.14 18.02 9.32
C TYR A 171 -4.15 17.40 8.36
N ASP A 172 -3.89 17.54 7.07
CA ASP A 172 -4.60 16.88 5.98
C ASP A 172 -3.69 15.84 5.33
N ARG A 173 -4.26 14.69 4.93
CA ARG A 173 -3.53 13.72 4.14
C ARG A 173 -3.40 14.16 2.68
N ALA A 174 -4.47 14.65 2.10
CA ALA A 174 -4.54 15.12 0.72
C ALA A 174 -5.76 16.00 0.51
N ALA A 175 -5.69 16.90 -0.48
CA ALA A 175 -6.83 17.72 -0.87
C ALA A 175 -7.91 16.88 -1.59
N PRO A 176 -9.22 17.15 -1.37
CA PRO A 176 -10.33 16.37 -1.94
C PRO A 176 -10.43 16.47 -3.47
N ASN A 177 -9.98 17.57 -4.07
CA ASN A 177 -9.91 17.76 -5.51
C ASN A 177 -8.45 17.78 -6.02
N GLY A 178 -7.53 17.18 -5.27
CA GLY A 178 -6.11 17.08 -5.59
C GLY A 178 -5.70 15.66 -5.96
N THR A 179 -4.68 15.16 -5.27
CA THR A 179 -4.02 13.88 -5.57
C THR A 179 -4.44 12.73 -4.63
N GLY A 180 -5.49 12.91 -3.81
CA GLY A 180 -5.87 11.94 -2.79
C GLY A 180 -6.17 10.53 -3.30
N THR A 181 -6.79 10.43 -4.47
CA THR A 181 -7.18 9.15 -5.08
C THR A 181 -6.08 8.48 -5.90
N ILE A 182 -4.90 9.09 -6.01
CA ILE A 182 -3.76 8.58 -6.80
C ILE A 182 -2.53 8.35 -5.93
N LYS A 183 -1.66 7.43 -6.37
CA LYS A 183 -0.52 6.98 -5.57
C LYS A 183 0.76 7.72 -5.97
N VAL A 184 0.94 8.90 -5.41
CA VAL A 184 2.05 9.83 -5.70
C VAL A 184 2.82 10.19 -4.42
N GLY A 185 4.13 10.38 -4.52
CA GLY A 185 5.00 10.64 -3.36
C GLY A 185 4.64 11.90 -2.58
N GLY A 186 4.08 12.90 -3.25
CA GLY A 186 3.65 14.14 -2.59
C GLY A 186 2.64 13.92 -1.46
N ASN A 187 1.70 12.96 -1.60
CA ASN A 187 0.76 12.61 -0.55
C ASN A 187 1.47 11.99 0.67
N TYR A 188 2.56 11.27 0.45
CA TYR A 188 3.34 10.65 1.53
C TYR A 188 4.27 11.66 2.19
N ALA A 189 4.92 12.53 1.42
CA ALA A 189 5.74 13.60 1.96
C ALA A 189 4.92 14.55 2.87
N ALA A 190 3.69 14.89 2.47
CA ALA A 190 2.79 15.71 3.26
C ALA A 190 2.41 15.09 4.62
N SER A 191 2.42 13.75 4.72
CA SER A 191 2.07 13.03 5.96
C SER A 191 3.24 12.82 6.93
N LEU A 192 4.48 13.18 6.56
CA LEU A 192 5.67 12.89 7.39
C LEU A 192 5.63 13.61 8.73
N VAL A 193 5.29 14.91 8.75
CA VAL A 193 5.27 15.69 10.01
C VAL A 193 4.24 15.12 10.99
N ALA A 194 3.02 14.91 10.52
CA ALA A 194 1.95 14.33 11.36
C ALA A 194 2.31 12.91 11.84
N GLY A 195 2.90 12.10 10.97
CA GLY A 195 3.35 10.75 11.29
C GLY A 195 4.45 10.72 12.35
N GLU A 196 5.42 11.63 12.28
CA GLU A 196 6.50 11.74 13.27
C GLU A 196 5.96 12.17 14.64
N ILE A 197 5.10 13.19 14.69
CA ILE A 197 4.43 13.63 15.93
C ILE A 197 3.62 12.48 16.56
N ALA A 198 2.87 11.72 15.74
CA ALA A 198 2.12 10.58 16.22
C ALA A 198 3.03 9.51 16.83
N HIS A 199 4.12 9.17 16.13
CA HIS A 199 5.08 8.19 16.58
C HIS A 199 5.78 8.59 17.88
N GLU A 200 6.21 9.85 18.03
CA GLU A 200 6.79 10.39 19.26
C GLU A 200 5.84 10.30 20.46
N LYS A 201 4.53 10.38 20.19
CA LYS A 201 3.47 10.22 21.20
C LYS A 201 3.05 8.74 21.44
N GLY A 202 3.70 7.78 20.75
CA GLY A 202 3.45 6.35 20.90
C GLY A 202 2.29 5.80 20.08
N TYR A 203 1.82 6.51 19.06
CA TYR A 203 0.80 6.03 18.12
C TYR A 203 1.45 5.39 16.89
N ALA A 204 0.79 4.38 16.32
CA ALA A 204 1.26 3.68 15.13
C ALA A 204 1.00 4.49 13.84
N ALA A 205 -0.08 5.27 13.82
CA ALA A 205 -0.47 6.07 12.67
C ALA A 205 -1.40 7.23 13.05
N VAL A 206 -1.60 8.15 12.11
CA VAL A 206 -2.65 9.18 12.15
C VAL A 206 -3.84 8.69 11.34
N LEU A 207 -5.02 8.65 11.94
CA LEU A 207 -6.29 8.53 11.23
C LEU A 207 -6.75 9.93 10.83
N TYR A 208 -6.74 10.20 9.54
CA TYR A 208 -7.10 11.51 9.01
C TYR A 208 -8.61 11.68 8.89
N LEU A 209 -9.06 12.90 9.06
CA LEU A 209 -10.41 13.32 8.74
C LEU A 209 -10.46 13.97 7.36
N ASP A 210 -11.66 14.04 6.77
CA ASP A 210 -11.87 14.75 5.50
C ASP A 210 -11.36 16.20 5.60
N PRO A 211 -10.61 16.69 4.60
CA PRO A 211 -9.95 17.99 4.71
C PRO A 211 -10.92 19.19 4.63
N LYS A 212 -12.16 18.97 4.17
CA LYS A 212 -13.13 20.05 3.98
C LYS A 212 -13.91 20.40 5.25
N GLU A 213 -14.44 19.39 5.92
CA GLU A 213 -15.36 19.58 7.07
C GLU A 213 -14.76 19.09 8.39
N LYS A 214 -13.67 18.30 8.35
CA LYS A 214 -13.06 17.64 9.50
C LYS A 214 -14.07 16.81 10.32
N LYS A 215 -15.02 16.22 9.61
CA LYS A 215 -16.17 15.52 10.17
C LYS A 215 -16.19 14.04 9.86
N TYR A 216 -15.65 13.65 8.71
CA TYR A 216 -15.72 12.26 8.24
C TYR A 216 -14.34 11.61 8.31
N LEU A 217 -14.33 10.30 8.62
CA LEU A 217 -13.11 9.51 8.59
C LEU A 217 -12.63 9.35 7.14
N ASP A 218 -11.34 9.52 6.92
CA ASP A 218 -10.68 9.20 5.66
C ASP A 218 -9.86 7.91 5.81
N GLU A 219 -8.55 7.99 5.79
CA GLU A 219 -7.67 6.83 5.91
C GLU A 219 -6.53 7.08 6.91
N CYS A 220 -5.93 6.02 7.40
CA CYS A 220 -4.69 6.10 8.18
C CYS A 220 -3.51 6.36 7.24
N GLY A 221 -2.59 7.26 7.56
CA GLY A 221 -1.37 7.55 6.81
C GLY A 221 -1.19 6.79 5.48
N PRO A 222 -0.50 5.62 5.47
CA PRO A 222 -0.28 4.82 4.27
C PRO A 222 -1.32 3.72 4.02
N ALA A 223 -2.39 3.61 4.81
CA ALA A 223 -3.34 2.49 4.83
C ALA A 223 -4.80 2.95 4.93
N ASN A 224 -5.72 2.22 4.29
CA ASN A 224 -7.15 2.49 4.42
C ASN A 224 -7.68 2.09 5.80
N PHE A 225 -8.74 2.74 6.25
CA PHE A 225 -9.46 2.44 7.47
C PHE A 225 -10.71 1.59 7.18
N PHE A 226 -11.07 0.70 8.12
CA PHE A 226 -12.40 0.09 8.20
C PHE A 226 -12.79 -0.18 9.65
N GLY A 227 -14.10 -0.23 9.92
CA GLY A 227 -14.68 -0.66 11.18
C GLY A 227 -15.66 -1.80 11.00
N ILE A 228 -15.84 -2.60 12.03
CA ILE A 228 -16.87 -3.64 12.12
C ILE A 228 -17.89 -3.21 13.17
N ARG A 229 -19.18 -3.30 12.81
CA ARG A 229 -20.29 -3.07 13.73
C ARG A 229 -21.36 -4.14 13.51
N GLY A 230 -21.55 -5.03 14.46
CA GLY A 230 -22.41 -6.19 14.33
C GLY A 230 -22.01 -7.03 13.11
N ASN A 231 -22.89 -7.14 12.12
CA ASN A 231 -22.64 -7.86 10.86
C ASN A 231 -22.25 -6.95 9.69
N SER A 232 -21.74 -5.74 9.96
CA SER A 232 -21.37 -4.79 8.90
C SER A 232 -19.86 -4.55 8.87
N TYR A 233 -19.27 -4.64 7.68
CA TYR A 233 -17.95 -4.14 7.32
C TYR A 233 -18.11 -2.73 6.75
N ILE A 234 -17.61 -1.71 7.44
CA ILE A 234 -17.86 -0.30 7.12
C ILE A 234 -16.52 0.37 6.78
N THR A 235 -16.40 0.91 5.57
CA THR A 235 -15.17 1.59 5.13
C THR A 235 -15.49 2.96 4.54
N PRO A 236 -14.64 3.98 4.82
CA PRO A 236 -14.87 5.32 4.32
C PRO A 236 -14.86 5.39 2.78
N GLN A 237 -15.71 6.27 2.24
CA GLN A 237 -15.71 6.64 0.84
C GLN A 237 -15.56 8.15 0.71
N SER A 238 -14.46 8.58 0.09
CA SER A 238 -14.12 9.98 -0.09
C SER A 238 -13.23 10.16 -1.32
N HIS A 239 -13.18 11.37 -1.88
CA HIS A 239 -12.26 11.73 -2.98
C HIS A 239 -10.82 11.98 -2.51
N SER A 240 -10.56 11.98 -1.21
CA SER A 240 -9.22 12.10 -0.63
C SER A 240 -8.59 10.75 -0.25
N ILE A 241 -9.29 9.63 -0.43
CA ILE A 241 -8.83 8.28 -0.08
C ILE A 241 -8.28 7.55 -1.31
N LEU A 242 -7.12 6.90 -1.14
CA LEU A 242 -6.56 6.02 -2.16
C LEU A 242 -7.40 4.75 -2.30
N PRO A 243 -7.85 4.36 -3.53
CA PRO A 243 -8.53 3.09 -3.75
C PRO A 243 -7.60 1.90 -3.46
N SER A 244 -7.67 1.34 -2.25
CA SER A 244 -6.81 0.25 -1.80
C SER A 244 -7.23 -1.08 -2.42
N ILE A 245 -6.26 -1.80 -2.99
CA ILE A 245 -6.46 -3.16 -3.55
C ILE A 245 -6.73 -4.14 -2.42
N THR A 246 -6.04 -4.00 -1.29
CA THR A 246 -6.29 -4.82 -0.10
C THR A 246 -7.70 -4.61 0.42
N ASN A 247 -8.15 -3.37 0.58
CA ASN A 247 -9.50 -3.07 1.06
C ASN A 247 -10.58 -3.63 0.13
N LYS A 248 -10.41 -3.50 -1.20
CA LYS A 248 -11.32 -4.13 -2.18
C LYS A 248 -11.41 -5.66 -1.99
N SER A 249 -10.29 -6.31 -1.71
CA SER A 249 -10.24 -7.76 -1.48
C SER A 249 -10.90 -8.14 -0.16
N LEU A 250 -10.68 -7.36 0.90
CA LEU A 250 -11.31 -7.59 2.20
C LEU A 250 -12.82 -7.39 2.15
N GLN A 251 -13.32 -6.42 1.38
CA GLN A 251 -14.74 -6.23 1.16
C GLN A 251 -15.38 -7.47 0.53
N GLN A 252 -14.76 -8.03 -0.52
CA GLN A 252 -15.26 -9.26 -1.14
C GLN A 252 -15.26 -10.44 -0.17
N LEU A 253 -14.16 -10.61 0.59
CA LEU A 253 -14.10 -11.67 1.61
C LEU A 253 -15.11 -11.47 2.74
N ALA A 254 -15.39 -10.23 3.12
CA ALA A 254 -16.41 -9.90 4.12
C ALA A 254 -17.80 -10.29 3.62
N GLU A 255 -18.14 -9.96 2.37
CA GLU A 255 -19.41 -10.39 1.74
C GLU A 255 -19.54 -11.93 1.70
N ASP A 256 -18.47 -12.63 1.32
CA ASP A 256 -18.45 -14.11 1.29
C ASP A 256 -18.57 -14.74 2.68
N MET A 257 -18.16 -14.01 3.72
CA MET A 257 -18.36 -14.40 5.12
C MET A 257 -19.76 -14.02 5.66
N GLY A 258 -20.61 -13.42 4.83
CA GLY A 258 -21.98 -13.03 5.17
C GLY A 258 -22.11 -11.67 5.84
N LEU A 259 -21.06 -10.83 5.84
CA LEU A 259 -21.16 -9.46 6.32
C LEU A 259 -21.78 -8.55 5.26
N THR A 260 -22.48 -7.52 5.70
CA THR A 260 -22.91 -6.42 4.84
C THR A 260 -21.78 -5.41 4.67
N VAL A 261 -21.38 -5.12 3.43
CA VAL A 261 -20.36 -4.12 3.14
C VAL A 261 -20.99 -2.74 2.93
N GLU A 262 -20.57 -1.77 3.74
CA GLU A 262 -21.00 -0.38 3.65
C GLU A 262 -19.82 0.51 3.22
N ARG A 263 -19.95 1.15 2.06
CA ARG A 263 -18.99 2.17 1.58
C ARG A 263 -19.70 3.52 1.59
N ARG A 264 -19.35 4.37 2.54
CA ARG A 264 -20.00 5.65 2.74
C ARG A 264 -19.11 6.63 3.52
N PRO A 265 -19.43 7.93 3.54
CA PRO A 265 -18.85 8.82 4.56
C PRO A 265 -19.19 8.32 5.96
N ILE A 266 -18.21 8.30 6.85
CA ILE A 266 -18.35 7.83 8.24
C ILE A 266 -18.09 9.03 9.14
N PRO A 267 -19.11 9.60 9.83
CA PRO A 267 -18.89 10.61 10.84
C PRO A 267 -17.92 10.12 11.91
N PHE A 268 -16.96 10.95 12.34
CA PHE A 268 -15.93 10.50 13.30
C PHE A 268 -16.52 10.07 14.65
N GLU A 269 -17.67 10.60 15.04
CA GLU A 269 -18.39 10.19 16.26
C GLU A 269 -18.84 8.73 16.21
N GLU A 270 -19.01 8.18 14.99
CA GLU A 270 -19.41 6.78 14.80
C GLU A 270 -18.35 5.79 15.26
N ILE A 271 -17.09 6.23 15.47
CA ILE A 271 -16.01 5.41 16.07
C ILE A 271 -16.48 4.75 17.36
N ALA A 272 -17.27 5.46 18.19
CA ALA A 272 -17.77 4.95 19.46
C ALA A 272 -18.69 3.71 19.34
N THR A 273 -19.17 3.42 18.13
CA THR A 273 -20.10 2.31 17.84
C THR A 273 -19.44 1.08 17.23
N PHE A 274 -18.15 1.14 16.92
CA PHE A 274 -17.46 0.00 16.34
C PHE A 274 -17.10 -1.05 17.37
N ASP A 275 -17.37 -2.30 17.03
CA ASP A 275 -16.94 -3.47 17.79
C ASP A 275 -15.45 -3.79 17.52
N GLU A 276 -15.01 -3.57 16.28
CA GLU A 276 -13.63 -3.72 15.82
C GLU A 276 -13.27 -2.58 14.87
N ALA A 277 -12.01 -2.19 14.83
CA ALA A 277 -11.47 -1.28 13.82
C ALA A 277 -10.08 -1.71 13.39
N ALA A 278 -9.72 -1.40 12.15
CA ALA A 278 -8.40 -1.69 11.62
C ALA A 278 -8.02 -0.77 10.46
N GLU A 279 -6.73 -0.70 10.22
CA GLU A 279 -6.18 -0.22 8.96
C GLU A 279 -5.78 -1.40 8.06
N CYS A 280 -5.81 -1.20 6.73
CA CYS A 280 -5.46 -2.26 5.77
C CYS A 280 -4.65 -1.73 4.58
N GLY A 281 -3.70 -2.56 4.13
CA GLY A 281 -2.82 -2.23 3.01
C GLY A 281 -1.83 -3.35 2.71
N THR A 282 -1.04 -3.21 1.65
CA THR A 282 -0.09 -4.22 1.19
C THR A 282 0.96 -4.58 2.25
N ALA A 283 1.37 -3.63 3.09
CA ALA A 283 2.41 -3.86 4.08
C ALA A 283 1.95 -4.81 5.19
N ALA A 284 0.82 -4.51 5.84
CA ALA A 284 0.30 -5.21 7.00
C ALA A 284 -0.78 -6.26 6.68
N VAL A 285 -1.43 -6.17 5.52
CA VAL A 285 -2.70 -6.79 5.18
C VAL A 285 -3.83 -6.15 6.01
N ILE A 286 -3.91 -6.45 7.29
CA ILE A 286 -4.76 -5.78 8.28
C ILE A 286 -3.88 -5.46 9.48
N ALA A 287 -3.97 -4.25 10.03
CA ALA A 287 -3.42 -3.88 11.32
C ALA A 287 -4.57 -3.45 12.26
N PRO A 288 -4.93 -4.28 13.24
CA PRO A 288 -6.02 -4.00 14.16
C PRO A 288 -5.74 -2.75 15.00
N ILE A 289 -6.80 -2.02 15.35
CA ILE A 289 -6.73 -0.81 16.16
C ILE A 289 -7.34 -1.10 17.54
N SER A 290 -6.56 -0.86 18.59
CA SER A 290 -7.03 -1.01 19.97
C SER A 290 -7.73 0.24 20.49
N GLN A 291 -7.27 1.41 20.08
CA GLN A 291 -7.72 2.70 20.59
C GLN A 291 -7.48 3.78 19.54
N ILE A 292 -8.40 4.72 19.47
CA ILE A 292 -8.31 5.92 18.64
C ILE A 292 -8.41 7.13 19.58
N ASP A 293 -7.37 7.95 19.62
CA ASP A 293 -7.33 9.15 20.46
C ASP A 293 -7.45 10.41 19.59
N ASP A 294 -8.46 11.21 19.86
CA ASP A 294 -8.59 12.56 19.31
C ASP A 294 -7.75 13.51 20.18
N LEU A 295 -6.62 13.94 19.65
CA LEU A 295 -5.65 14.76 20.39
C LEU A 295 -6.11 16.21 20.55
N ASP A 296 -6.97 16.68 19.65
CA ASP A 296 -7.49 18.06 19.71
C ASP A 296 -8.63 18.19 20.72
N GLU A 297 -9.50 17.16 20.82
CA GLU A 297 -10.62 17.14 21.77
C GLU A 297 -10.29 16.43 23.09
N ASN A 298 -9.09 15.87 23.21
CA ASN A 298 -8.65 15.08 24.35
C ASN A 298 -9.64 13.94 24.70
N LYS A 299 -10.08 13.21 23.66
CA LYS A 299 -11.08 12.15 23.74
C LYS A 299 -10.53 10.84 23.25
N SER A 300 -10.80 9.76 23.97
CA SER A 300 -10.33 8.41 23.65
C SER A 300 -11.49 7.47 23.34
N TYR A 301 -11.33 6.70 22.27
CA TYR A 301 -12.26 5.64 21.86
C TYR A 301 -11.54 4.29 21.96
N VAL A 302 -11.90 3.50 22.99
CA VAL A 302 -11.32 2.16 23.21
C VAL A 302 -12.14 1.14 22.43
N ILE A 303 -11.50 0.54 21.41
CA ILE A 303 -12.09 -0.48 20.53
C ILE A 303 -11.80 -1.88 21.08
N ALA A 304 -10.53 -2.27 21.18
CA ALA A 304 -10.14 -3.59 21.68
C ALA A 304 -10.05 -3.61 23.22
N LYS A 305 -11.19 -3.68 23.90
CA LYS A 305 -11.29 -3.64 25.37
C LYS A 305 -10.51 -4.74 26.08
N ASN A 306 -10.28 -5.86 25.42
CA ASN A 306 -9.51 -7.00 25.94
C ASN A 306 -8.04 -7.01 25.51
N GLY A 307 -7.59 -5.97 24.79
CA GLY A 307 -6.23 -5.88 24.25
C GLY A 307 -5.91 -6.87 23.12
N LYS A 308 -6.92 -7.53 22.52
CA LYS A 308 -6.76 -8.51 21.44
C LYS A 308 -7.43 -8.01 20.17
N PRO A 309 -6.97 -8.50 19.00
CA PRO A 309 -7.68 -8.27 17.75
C PRO A 309 -9.13 -8.79 17.82
N GLY A 310 -10.03 -8.14 17.12
CA GLY A 310 -11.39 -8.63 16.97
C GLY A 310 -11.46 -9.87 16.05
N PRO A 311 -12.44 -10.76 16.28
CA PRO A 311 -12.54 -12.03 15.57
C PRO A 311 -12.78 -11.87 14.05
N VAL A 312 -13.48 -10.82 13.61
CA VAL A 312 -13.71 -10.57 12.19
C VAL A 312 -12.42 -10.10 11.51
N CYS A 313 -11.67 -9.18 12.13
CA CYS A 313 -10.36 -8.75 11.64
C CYS A 313 -9.39 -9.92 11.53
N GLU A 314 -9.34 -10.79 12.54
CA GLU A 314 -8.47 -11.98 12.55
C GLU A 314 -8.87 -12.97 11.46
N SER A 315 -10.17 -13.23 11.26
CA SER A 315 -10.67 -14.13 10.24
C SER A 315 -10.36 -13.62 8.83
N LEU A 316 -10.61 -12.33 8.57
CA LEU A 316 -10.28 -11.70 7.28
C LEU A 316 -8.77 -11.69 7.00
N TYR A 317 -7.95 -11.41 8.03
CA TYR A 317 -6.49 -11.46 7.92
C TYR A 317 -6.02 -12.86 7.52
N ASN A 318 -6.45 -13.88 8.26
CA ASN A 318 -6.06 -15.27 8.02
C ASN A 318 -6.50 -15.74 6.64
N LYS A 319 -7.74 -15.43 6.24
CA LYS A 319 -8.30 -15.79 4.94
C LYS A 319 -7.51 -15.19 3.78
N LEU A 320 -7.25 -13.88 3.84
CA LEU A 320 -6.49 -13.22 2.77
C LEU A 320 -5.05 -13.72 2.70
N ARG A 321 -4.40 -13.94 3.85
CA ARG A 321 -3.05 -14.52 3.91
C ARG A 321 -3.00 -15.94 3.34
N ALA A 322 -3.99 -16.77 3.65
CA ALA A 322 -4.08 -18.13 3.13
C ALA A 322 -4.16 -18.16 1.60
N ILE A 323 -4.95 -17.25 1.00
CA ILE A 323 -5.03 -17.09 -0.46
C ILE A 323 -3.68 -16.61 -1.02
N GLN A 324 -3.05 -15.60 -0.41
CA GLN A 324 -1.77 -15.05 -0.87
C GLN A 324 -0.63 -16.08 -0.88
N TYR A 325 -0.60 -16.98 0.10
CA TYR A 325 0.40 -18.05 0.19
C TYR A 325 0.02 -19.33 -0.57
N GLY A 326 -1.25 -19.45 -0.98
CA GLY A 326 -1.77 -20.64 -1.64
C GLY A 326 -2.07 -21.78 -0.67
N ASP A 327 -2.29 -21.48 0.61
CA ASP A 327 -2.80 -22.40 1.62
C ASP A 327 -4.29 -22.69 1.42
N GLU A 328 -5.02 -21.74 0.80
CA GLU A 328 -6.38 -21.89 0.33
C GLU A 328 -6.48 -21.62 -1.18
N PRO A 329 -7.48 -22.22 -1.88
CA PRO A 329 -7.69 -21.96 -3.29
C PRO A 329 -8.02 -20.49 -3.57
N ASP A 330 -7.46 -19.96 -4.65
CA ASP A 330 -7.84 -18.66 -5.18
C ASP A 330 -9.06 -18.80 -6.09
N ASN A 331 -10.24 -18.59 -5.53
CA ASN A 331 -11.52 -18.66 -6.28
C ASN A 331 -11.82 -17.35 -7.03
N TYR A 332 -10.94 -16.35 -6.95
CA TYR A 332 -11.17 -15.00 -7.48
C TYR A 332 -10.25 -14.65 -8.66
N GLY A 333 -9.25 -15.47 -8.93
CA GLY A 333 -8.22 -15.14 -9.92
C GLY A 333 -7.30 -14.00 -9.49
N TRP A 334 -7.08 -13.83 -8.17
CA TRP A 334 -6.25 -12.76 -7.63
C TRP A 334 -4.75 -13.07 -7.62
N VAL A 335 -4.42 -14.34 -7.72
CA VAL A 335 -3.04 -14.80 -7.55
C VAL A 335 -2.43 -15.18 -8.90
N THR A 336 -1.28 -14.59 -9.20
CA THR A 336 -0.46 -14.98 -10.33
C THR A 336 0.74 -15.78 -9.86
N ILE A 337 0.93 -16.99 -10.41
CA ILE A 337 2.12 -17.79 -10.18
C ILE A 337 3.25 -17.28 -11.09
N ILE A 338 4.45 -17.13 -10.52
CA ILE A 338 5.67 -16.79 -11.25
C ILE A 338 6.38 -18.10 -11.64
N GLU A 339 6.50 -18.33 -12.93
CA GLU A 339 7.14 -19.50 -13.52
C GLU A 339 8.61 -19.24 -13.90
#